data_f0fcd5d0c9e3f2b03f04a9ba9deec179
#
_entry.id   f0fcd5d0c9e3f2b03f04a9ba9deec179
#
_cell.length_a   1.000
_cell.length_b   1.000
_cell.length_c   1.000
_cell.angle_alpha   90.00
_cell.angle_beta   90.00
_cell.angle_gamma   90.00
#
_symmetry.space_group_name_H-M   'P 1'
#
loop_
_entity.id
_entity.type
_entity.pdbx_description
1 polymer ?
#
loop_
_entity_poly.entity_id
_entity_poly.type
_entity_poly.pdbx_seq_one_letter_code
_entity_poly.pdbx_strand_id
1 'polypeptide(L)'
;MAFEIDLLPVGSEKKSGDCIAMRYGDLVNGKEKQTVIVVDGGYVGTWKDTLKPFLRKYYNCEIYGKIHIDLVILSHPDQDHVSGLVEMAKDEDVEIEMIMMHRPWEELSPSWFKDGRITKSSLKDRLGDAFGKAKELDDVTKNISKTRLNVGNYDYQGASITILGPTPDFYKTCIANCEKTPQQEDYVKNLPQTHGSNGPIELEPYRYGNIKWDDNENTSAINESSLIILFEYDGVKVLLTGDAGKKGLTNAINYAHVNNITLNDCNIIKMPHHGSRKNVNPSIMDAFVGSEMLFYSCVSDDLGHHPSKRLINFMKEKRFKQYSTSGKTLHWGKNAPDRGWNDVSDYGFYNEIEI
;
A
#
# COMPACT_ATOMS: atom_id res chain seq x y z
N MET A 1 -24.32 -6.39 6.67
CA MET A 1 -23.75 -5.05 6.58
C MET A 1 -23.15 -4.83 5.21
N ALA A 2 -22.88 -3.60 4.78
CA ALA A 2 -22.30 -3.31 3.46
C ALA A 2 -20.84 -2.89 3.58
N PHE A 3 -20.05 -3.20 2.55
CA PHE A 3 -18.64 -2.82 2.41
C PHE A 3 -18.32 -2.57 0.95
N GLU A 4 -17.49 -1.59 0.66
CA GLU A 4 -16.89 -1.42 -0.66
C GLU A 4 -15.46 -0.89 -0.58
N ILE A 5 -14.68 -1.22 -1.59
CA ILE A 5 -13.32 -0.76 -1.80
C ILE A 5 -13.13 -0.32 -3.24
N ASP A 6 -12.43 0.79 -3.40
CA ASP A 6 -12.11 1.40 -4.67
C ASP A 6 -10.62 1.69 -4.76
N LEU A 7 -9.93 1.10 -5.74
CA LEU A 7 -8.59 1.51 -6.11
C LEU A 7 -8.70 2.55 -7.21
N LEU A 8 -8.26 3.77 -6.93
CA LEU A 8 -8.36 4.88 -7.86
C LEU A 8 -7.15 4.94 -8.80
N PRO A 9 -7.31 5.42 -10.04
CA PRO A 9 -6.18 5.56 -10.95
C PRO A 9 -5.23 6.65 -10.45
N VAL A 10 -3.94 6.31 -10.35
CA VAL A 10 -2.88 7.20 -9.89
C VAL A 10 -1.75 7.22 -10.90
N GLY A 11 -1.26 8.42 -11.19
CA GLY A 11 -0.09 8.62 -12.04
C GLY A 11 -0.42 8.77 -13.52
N SER A 12 0.61 8.80 -14.33
CA SER A 12 0.54 8.94 -15.78
C SER A 12 1.78 8.32 -16.44
N GLU A 13 1.66 7.89 -17.67
CA GLU A 13 2.74 7.28 -18.43
C GLU A 13 3.30 6.02 -17.76
N LYS A 14 4.51 6.12 -17.18
CA LYS A 14 5.24 5.02 -16.53
C LYS A 14 5.27 5.12 -15.00
N LYS A 15 4.55 6.07 -14.43
CA LYS A 15 4.54 6.33 -12.99
C LYS A 15 3.22 5.90 -12.40
N SER A 16 3.21 4.77 -11.72
CA SER A 16 2.08 4.29 -10.92
C SER A 16 2.15 4.86 -9.50
N GLY A 17 1.10 4.67 -8.74
CA GLY A 17 1.00 5.02 -7.32
C GLY A 17 -0.24 4.40 -6.71
N ASP A 18 -0.44 4.54 -5.42
CA ASP A 18 -1.60 4.00 -4.71
C ASP A 18 -2.52 5.10 -4.19
N CYS A 19 -3.81 4.92 -4.44
CA CYS A 19 -4.87 5.69 -3.81
C CYS A 19 -6.09 4.78 -3.66
N ILE A 20 -6.42 4.43 -2.41
CA ILE A 20 -7.46 3.46 -2.11
C ILE A 20 -8.48 4.13 -1.19
N ALA A 21 -9.75 4.05 -1.56
CA ALA A 21 -10.85 4.45 -0.69
C ALA A 21 -11.64 3.21 -0.30
N MET A 22 -12.04 3.12 0.97
CA MET A 22 -12.90 2.06 1.50
C MET A 22 -13.98 2.68 2.35
N ARG A 23 -15.16 2.06 2.37
CA ARG A 23 -16.20 2.40 3.35
C ARG A 23 -17.04 1.18 3.73
N TYR A 24 -17.59 1.23 4.92
CA TYR A 24 -18.45 0.16 5.44
C TYR A 24 -19.52 0.71 6.39
N GLY A 25 -20.53 -0.09 6.64
CA GLY A 25 -21.69 0.28 7.47
C GLY A 25 -22.97 0.39 6.67
N ASP A 26 -23.75 1.43 6.90
CA ASP A 26 -24.94 1.77 6.11
C ASP A 26 -24.55 2.76 5.01
N LEU A 27 -24.29 2.26 3.82
CA LEU A 27 -23.74 3.06 2.70
C LEU A 27 -24.80 3.93 1.99
N VAL A 28 -26.04 3.89 2.42
CA VAL A 28 -27.16 4.59 1.77
C VAL A 28 -27.60 5.82 2.58
N ASN A 29 -27.62 5.72 3.91
CA ASN A 29 -28.25 6.71 4.78
C ASN A 29 -27.32 7.83 5.31
N GLY A 30 -26.24 8.11 4.61
CA GLY A 30 -25.33 9.23 4.87
C GLY A 30 -24.13 8.91 5.74
N LYS A 31 -23.25 9.89 5.90
CA LYS A 31 -21.92 9.73 6.53
C LYS A 31 -21.99 9.23 7.98
N GLU A 32 -22.98 9.68 8.74
CA GLU A 32 -23.10 9.33 10.17
C GLU A 32 -23.30 7.83 10.44
N LYS A 33 -23.63 7.05 9.42
CA LYS A 33 -23.89 5.60 9.51
C LYS A 33 -22.86 4.75 8.80
N GLN A 34 -21.84 5.36 8.23
CA GLN A 34 -20.76 4.68 7.54
C GLN A 34 -19.40 5.14 8.04
N THR A 35 -18.42 4.28 7.94
CA THR A 35 -17.01 4.59 8.18
C THR A 35 -16.27 4.69 6.85
N VAL A 36 -15.52 5.76 6.66
CA VAL A 36 -14.73 6.02 5.45
C VAL A 36 -13.25 5.97 5.77
N ILE A 37 -12.51 5.14 5.04
CA ILE A 37 -11.06 4.97 5.17
C ILE A 37 -10.39 5.34 3.86
N VAL A 38 -9.30 6.10 3.94
CA VAL A 38 -8.41 6.36 2.80
C VAL A 38 -7.04 5.75 3.11
N VAL A 39 -6.55 4.90 2.20
CA VAL A 39 -5.21 4.31 2.28
C VAL A 39 -4.40 4.81 1.11
N ASP A 40 -3.31 5.50 1.41
CA ASP A 40 -2.47 6.22 0.46
C ASP A 40 -3.27 7.24 -0.39
N GLY A 41 -2.61 8.19 -0.97
CA GLY A 41 -3.25 9.30 -1.68
C GLY A 41 -2.66 9.60 -3.05
N GLY A 42 -1.71 8.81 -3.50
CA GLY A 42 -1.05 9.03 -4.77
C GLY A 42 -0.18 10.29 -4.81
N TYR A 43 0.03 10.80 -6.01
CA TYR A 43 0.75 12.04 -6.25
C TYR A 43 -0.05 13.29 -5.86
N VAL A 44 0.60 14.45 -5.86
CA VAL A 44 0.01 15.76 -5.50
C VAL A 44 -1.35 16.01 -6.20
N GLY A 45 -1.44 15.78 -7.51
CA GLY A 45 -2.67 16.00 -8.28
C GLY A 45 -3.80 15.03 -7.96
N THR A 46 -3.50 13.86 -7.42
CA THR A 46 -4.50 12.78 -7.17
C THR A 46 -5.63 13.24 -6.26
N TRP A 47 -5.33 14.05 -5.25
CA TRP A 47 -6.37 14.58 -4.37
C TRP A 47 -7.40 15.39 -5.15
N LYS A 48 -6.96 16.42 -5.85
CA LYS A 48 -7.84 17.37 -6.52
C LYS A 48 -8.57 16.75 -7.72
N ASP A 49 -7.83 15.95 -8.51
CA ASP A 49 -8.31 15.53 -9.83
C ASP A 49 -9.04 14.18 -9.77
N THR A 50 -8.80 13.36 -8.73
CA THR A 50 -9.32 11.99 -8.64
C THR A 50 -10.07 11.72 -7.32
N LEU A 51 -9.39 11.80 -6.15
CA LEU A 51 -9.96 11.35 -4.89
C LEU A 51 -11.08 12.27 -4.38
N LYS A 52 -10.88 13.58 -4.34
CA LYS A 52 -11.90 14.54 -3.85
C LYS A 52 -13.22 14.45 -4.64
N PRO A 53 -13.21 14.53 -5.99
CA PRO A 53 -14.44 14.38 -6.77
C PRO A 53 -15.05 12.99 -6.65
N PHE A 54 -14.22 11.93 -6.49
CA PHE A 54 -14.70 10.57 -6.28
C PHE A 54 -15.47 10.44 -4.97
N LEU A 55 -14.91 10.88 -3.84
CA LEU A 55 -15.54 10.82 -2.53
C LEU A 55 -16.87 11.59 -2.51
N ARG A 56 -16.90 12.78 -3.08
CA ARG A 56 -18.11 13.59 -3.19
C ARG A 56 -19.20 12.89 -4.00
N LYS A 57 -18.84 12.29 -5.12
CA LYS A 57 -19.80 11.70 -6.04
C LYS A 57 -20.35 10.36 -5.57
N TYR A 58 -19.51 9.52 -4.97
CA TYR A 58 -19.86 8.12 -4.75
C TYR A 58 -19.99 7.72 -3.28
N TYR A 59 -19.28 8.42 -2.36
CA TYR A 59 -19.26 7.98 -0.97
C TYR A 59 -20.29 8.68 -0.08
N ASN A 60 -20.87 9.79 -0.55
CA ASN A 60 -21.84 10.56 0.26
C ASN A 60 -21.31 10.78 1.70
N CYS A 61 -20.06 11.22 1.80
CA CYS A 61 -19.34 11.32 3.07
C CYS A 61 -19.19 12.77 3.55
N GLU A 62 -20.08 13.66 3.14
CA GLU A 62 -20.07 15.07 3.57
C GLU A 62 -20.99 15.28 4.78
N ILE A 63 -20.47 16.06 5.74
CA ILE A 63 -21.23 16.61 6.88
C ILE A 63 -21.00 18.12 6.87
N TYR A 64 -22.07 18.91 6.87
CA TYR A 64 -22.01 20.38 6.78
C TYR A 64 -21.12 20.92 5.64
N GLY A 65 -21.12 20.21 4.51
CA GLY A 65 -20.35 20.60 3.31
C GLY A 65 -18.87 20.21 3.34
N LYS A 66 -18.39 19.55 4.39
CA LYS A 66 -17.04 19.02 4.49
C LYS A 66 -17.00 17.51 4.30
N ILE A 67 -16.01 17.03 3.58
CA ILE A 67 -15.73 15.59 3.44
C ILE A 67 -15.18 15.07 4.76
N HIS A 68 -15.87 14.09 5.37
CA HIS A 68 -15.41 13.41 6.58
C HIS A 68 -14.74 12.11 6.26
N ILE A 69 -13.50 11.96 6.74
CA ILE A 69 -12.70 10.74 6.64
C ILE A 69 -12.37 10.27 8.05
N ASP A 70 -12.86 9.09 8.41
CA ASP A 70 -12.69 8.56 9.76
C ASP A 70 -11.24 8.11 9.99
N LEU A 71 -10.62 7.48 8.98
CA LEU A 71 -9.27 6.98 9.10
C LEU A 71 -8.47 7.19 7.81
N VAL A 72 -7.29 7.77 7.96
CA VAL A 72 -6.27 7.82 6.90
C VAL A 72 -5.13 6.89 7.28
N ILE A 73 -4.69 6.08 6.33
CA ILE A 73 -3.56 5.17 6.50
C ILE A 73 -2.50 5.52 5.45
N LEU A 74 -1.28 5.78 5.89
CA LEU A 74 -0.12 5.89 4.99
C LEU A 74 0.70 4.60 5.09
N SER A 75 0.81 3.88 3.97
CA SER A 75 1.56 2.62 3.91
C SER A 75 3.06 2.85 4.10
N HIS A 76 3.64 3.79 3.37
CA HIS A 76 5.05 4.19 3.45
C HIS A 76 5.26 5.60 2.85
N PRO A 77 6.43 6.25 3.09
CA PRO A 77 6.59 7.68 2.84
C PRO A 77 6.93 8.09 1.40
N ASP A 78 6.84 7.21 0.41
CA ASP A 78 7.16 7.56 -0.98
C ASP A 78 6.09 8.46 -1.61
N GLN A 79 6.50 9.29 -2.57
CA GLN A 79 5.70 10.42 -3.06
C GLN A 79 4.41 10.00 -3.78
N ASP A 80 4.42 8.85 -4.40
CA ASP A 80 3.29 8.24 -5.09
C ASP A 80 2.27 7.58 -4.16
N HIS A 81 2.48 7.70 -2.85
CA HIS A 81 1.57 7.29 -1.77
C HIS A 81 1.16 8.46 -0.88
N VAL A 82 2.13 9.30 -0.47
CA VAL A 82 1.89 10.32 0.55
C VAL A 82 1.44 11.67 0.01
N SER A 83 1.83 12.03 -1.23
CA SER A 83 1.70 13.43 -1.67
C SER A 83 0.26 13.92 -1.76
N GLY A 84 -0.65 13.06 -2.23
CA GLY A 84 -2.08 13.38 -2.27
C GLY A 84 -2.71 13.48 -0.88
N LEU A 85 -2.23 12.69 0.10
CA LEU A 85 -2.69 12.82 1.50
C LEU A 85 -2.30 14.16 2.11
N VAL A 86 -1.13 14.70 1.77
CA VAL A 86 -0.73 16.05 2.19
C VAL A 86 -1.69 17.11 1.67
N GLU A 87 -2.02 17.04 0.39
CA GLU A 87 -2.96 18.00 -0.23
C GLU A 87 -4.38 17.83 0.33
N MET A 88 -4.80 16.61 0.59
CA MET A 88 -6.07 16.32 1.28
C MET A 88 -6.12 16.93 2.68
N ALA A 89 -5.07 16.76 3.45
CA ALA A 89 -4.99 17.26 4.83
C ALA A 89 -4.91 18.81 4.93
N LYS A 90 -4.50 19.48 3.86
CA LYS A 90 -4.49 20.94 3.77
C LYS A 90 -5.81 21.53 3.29
N ASP A 91 -6.69 20.70 2.76
CA ASP A 91 -7.95 21.18 2.18
C ASP A 91 -8.96 21.51 3.30
N GLU A 92 -9.41 22.77 3.36
CA GLU A 92 -10.34 23.26 4.36
C GLU A 92 -11.73 22.57 4.30
N ASP A 93 -12.04 21.94 3.15
CA ASP A 93 -13.28 21.17 2.95
C ASP A 93 -13.16 19.73 3.50
N VAL A 94 -12.09 19.38 4.23
CA VAL A 94 -11.84 18.01 4.73
C VAL A 94 -11.72 18.01 6.23
N GLU A 95 -12.33 17.02 6.86
CA GLU A 95 -12.13 16.67 8.26
C GLU A 95 -11.64 15.23 8.37
N ILE A 96 -10.52 15.04 9.06
CA ILE A 96 -9.89 13.74 9.30
C ILE A 96 -9.95 13.45 10.80
N GLU A 97 -10.46 12.29 11.19
CA GLU A 97 -10.57 11.92 12.59
C GLU A 97 -9.28 11.29 13.13
N MET A 98 -8.70 10.35 12.38
CA MET A 98 -7.51 9.61 12.79
C MET A 98 -6.55 9.36 11.64
N ILE A 99 -5.25 9.28 11.96
CA ILE A 99 -4.20 8.89 11.01
C ILE A 99 -3.36 7.75 11.58
N MET A 100 -3.17 6.71 10.78
CA MET A 100 -2.21 5.63 10.99
C MET A 100 -1.02 5.82 10.03
N MET A 101 0.16 6.15 10.58
CA MET A 101 1.40 6.29 9.81
C MET A 101 2.61 6.06 10.70
N HIS A 102 3.68 5.54 10.14
CA HIS A 102 4.98 5.54 10.79
C HIS A 102 5.60 6.93 10.78
N ARG A 103 6.26 7.29 11.89
CA ARG A 103 6.94 8.57 12.10
C ARG A 103 8.38 8.34 12.50
N PRO A 104 9.29 8.09 11.52
CA PRO A 104 10.67 7.72 11.82
C PRO A 104 11.41 8.76 12.68
N TRP A 105 11.07 10.06 12.56
CA TRP A 105 11.60 11.13 13.40
C TRP A 105 11.17 11.07 14.87
N GLU A 106 10.15 10.30 15.22
CA GLU A 106 9.73 10.05 16.61
C GLU A 106 10.13 8.64 17.08
N GLU A 107 10.29 7.69 16.19
CA GLU A 107 10.43 6.28 16.49
C GLU A 107 11.88 5.82 16.62
N LEU A 108 12.84 6.50 15.95
CA LEU A 108 14.26 6.16 16.02
C LEU A 108 14.97 6.90 17.15
N SER A 109 15.97 6.22 17.74
CA SER A 109 16.84 6.78 18.77
C SER A 109 18.25 6.99 18.22
N PRO A 110 19.01 8.02 18.68
CA PRO A 110 20.42 8.19 18.36
C PRO A 110 21.28 6.95 18.63
N SER A 111 20.92 6.12 19.59
CA SER A 111 21.61 4.85 19.91
C SER A 111 21.61 3.83 18.78
N TRP A 112 20.76 3.99 17.76
CA TRP A 112 20.74 3.16 16.56
C TRP A 112 21.86 3.50 15.57
N PHE A 113 22.53 4.66 15.76
CA PHE A 113 23.57 5.16 14.88
C PHE A 113 24.92 5.13 15.58
N LYS A 114 25.98 4.74 14.86
CA LYS A 114 27.35 4.66 15.42
C LYS A 114 27.99 6.03 15.69
N ASP A 115 27.54 7.08 15.01
CA ASP A 115 28.05 8.43 15.25
C ASP A 115 27.48 8.98 16.57
N GLY A 116 28.29 8.85 17.63
CA GLY A 116 27.95 9.37 18.98
C GLY A 116 27.70 10.87 19.06
N ARG A 117 27.89 11.62 17.96
CA ARG A 117 27.59 13.07 17.86
C ARG A 117 26.13 13.31 17.45
N ILE A 118 25.41 12.29 17.02
CA ILE A 118 24.00 12.42 16.66
C ILE A 118 23.18 12.63 17.93
N THR A 119 22.59 13.80 18.07
CA THR A 119 21.62 14.11 19.13
C THR A 119 20.20 13.73 18.71
N LYS A 120 19.26 13.61 19.67
CA LYS A 120 17.85 13.36 19.39
C LYS A 120 17.25 14.44 18.47
N SER A 121 17.61 15.71 18.68
CA SER A 121 17.15 16.83 17.84
C SER A 121 17.70 16.71 16.43
N SER A 122 19.03 16.56 16.27
CA SER A 122 19.63 16.47 14.93
C SER A 122 19.17 15.24 14.14
N LEU A 123 18.87 14.13 14.82
CA LEU A 123 18.31 12.96 14.17
C LEU A 123 16.88 13.23 13.67
N LYS A 124 16.05 13.86 14.52
CA LYS A 124 14.70 14.25 14.17
C LYS A 124 14.65 15.14 12.93
N ASP A 125 15.51 16.17 12.89
CA ASP A 125 15.60 17.11 11.78
C ASP A 125 16.03 16.38 10.49
N ARG A 126 17.10 15.58 10.55
CA ARG A 126 17.59 14.81 9.40
C ARG A 126 16.56 13.80 8.85
N LEU A 127 15.83 13.11 9.73
CA LEU A 127 14.78 12.19 9.30
C LEU A 127 13.55 12.96 8.76
N GLY A 128 13.23 14.12 9.34
CA GLY A 128 12.22 15.00 8.80
C GLY A 128 12.55 15.46 7.37
N ASP A 129 13.79 15.87 7.13
CA ASP A 129 14.26 16.27 5.79
C ASP A 129 14.25 15.08 4.81
N ALA A 130 14.72 13.91 5.25
CA ALA A 130 14.80 12.69 4.44
C ALA A 130 13.42 12.21 3.96
N PHE A 131 12.40 12.36 4.81
CA PHE A 131 11.01 11.95 4.55
C PHE A 131 10.05 13.13 4.46
N GLY A 132 10.48 14.21 3.83
CA GLY A 132 9.86 15.53 3.84
C GLY A 132 8.35 15.55 3.61
N LYS A 133 7.79 14.77 2.64
CA LYS A 133 6.34 14.73 2.42
C LYS A 133 5.58 14.04 3.56
N ALA A 134 6.11 12.97 4.12
CA ALA A 134 5.48 12.33 5.28
C ALA A 134 5.60 13.21 6.53
N LYS A 135 6.72 13.94 6.69
CA LYS A 135 6.89 14.94 7.75
C LYS A 135 5.91 16.10 7.58
N GLU A 136 5.71 16.58 6.35
CA GLU A 136 4.72 17.61 6.03
C GLU A 136 3.30 17.15 6.39
N LEU A 137 2.94 15.88 6.08
CA LEU A 137 1.66 15.30 6.50
C LEU A 137 1.51 15.31 8.03
N ASP A 138 2.55 14.88 8.76
CA ASP A 138 2.55 14.91 10.23
C ASP A 138 2.35 16.32 10.78
N ASP A 139 3.00 17.33 10.18
CA ASP A 139 2.93 18.73 10.63
C ASP A 139 1.56 19.38 10.37
N VAL A 140 0.97 19.18 9.19
CA VAL A 140 -0.35 19.73 8.88
C VAL A 140 -1.48 19.05 9.67
N THR A 141 -1.22 17.83 10.14
CA THR A 141 -2.17 17.03 10.93
C THR A 141 -1.79 16.93 12.42
N LYS A 142 -1.00 17.88 12.94
CA LYS A 142 -0.51 17.83 14.34
C LYS A 142 -1.61 17.71 15.40
N ASN A 143 -2.80 18.23 15.12
CA ASN A 143 -3.95 18.21 16.01
C ASN A 143 -4.86 16.98 15.84
N ILE A 144 -4.54 16.10 14.88
CA ILE A 144 -5.30 14.89 14.58
C ILE A 144 -4.73 13.72 15.39
N SER A 145 -5.61 12.85 15.87
CA SER A 145 -5.21 11.64 16.59
C SER A 145 -4.31 10.74 15.75
N LYS A 146 -3.21 10.27 16.35
CA LYS A 146 -2.26 9.36 15.70
C LYS A 146 -1.97 8.18 16.61
N THR A 147 -2.15 6.99 16.09
CA THR A 147 -1.85 5.75 16.80
C THR A 147 -0.40 5.34 16.56
N ARG A 148 0.31 4.94 17.63
CA ARG A 148 1.61 4.28 17.48
C ARG A 148 1.41 2.91 16.87
N LEU A 149 2.04 2.66 15.74
CA LEU A 149 1.86 1.43 14.99
C LEU A 149 2.75 0.31 15.55
N ASN A 150 2.12 -0.83 15.83
CA ASN A 150 2.78 -2.09 16.15
C ASN A 150 2.01 -3.21 15.43
N VAL A 151 2.65 -4.35 15.22
CA VAL A 151 1.92 -5.54 14.78
C VAL A 151 0.85 -5.92 15.82
N GLY A 152 -0.32 -6.28 15.36
CA GLY A 152 -1.46 -6.58 16.23
C GLY A 152 -2.78 -6.15 15.64
N ASN A 153 -3.86 -6.47 16.34
CA ASN A 153 -5.21 -6.13 15.95
C ASN A 153 -5.64 -4.80 16.58
N TYR A 154 -6.31 -3.99 15.77
CA TYR A 154 -6.95 -2.73 16.15
C TYR A 154 -8.42 -2.82 15.76
N ASP A 155 -9.31 -2.77 16.73
CA ASP A 155 -10.74 -2.63 16.47
C ASP A 155 -11.04 -1.16 16.13
N TYR A 156 -11.65 -0.94 14.97
CA TYR A 156 -12.00 0.39 14.51
C TYR A 156 -13.44 0.43 13.99
N GLN A 157 -14.34 0.99 14.77
CA GLN A 157 -15.76 1.15 14.44
C GLN A 157 -16.42 -0.16 13.96
N GLY A 158 -16.06 -1.28 14.60
CA GLY A 158 -16.60 -2.61 14.31
C GLY A 158 -15.90 -3.38 13.17
N ALA A 159 -14.87 -2.82 12.56
CA ALA A 159 -13.95 -3.54 11.69
C ALA A 159 -12.68 -3.94 12.46
N SER A 160 -12.08 -5.06 12.07
CA SER A 160 -10.77 -5.50 12.55
C SER A 160 -9.70 -5.03 11.55
N ILE A 161 -8.72 -4.27 12.04
CA ILE A 161 -7.54 -3.82 11.28
C ILE A 161 -6.33 -4.50 11.91
N THR A 162 -5.84 -5.58 11.32
CA THR A 162 -4.66 -6.28 11.82
C THR A 162 -3.41 -5.81 11.07
N ILE A 163 -2.49 -5.14 11.77
CA ILE A 163 -1.15 -4.85 11.24
C ILE A 163 -0.33 -6.10 11.33
N LEU A 164 -0.01 -6.71 10.17
CA LEU A 164 0.82 -7.91 10.04
C LEU A 164 2.31 -7.57 9.99
N GLY A 165 2.65 -6.36 9.57
CA GLY A 165 4.02 -5.86 9.44
C GLY A 165 4.04 -4.37 9.05
N PRO A 166 5.22 -3.75 9.17
CA PRO A 166 6.45 -4.27 9.74
C PRO A 166 6.41 -4.38 11.28
N THR A 167 7.19 -5.30 11.84
CA THR A 167 7.48 -5.23 13.29
C THR A 167 8.30 -3.98 13.58
N PRO A 168 8.24 -3.41 14.81
CA PRO A 168 9.01 -2.21 15.15
C PRO A 168 10.51 -2.35 14.89
N ASP A 169 11.10 -3.50 15.14
CA ASP A 169 12.54 -3.71 14.91
C ASP A 169 12.89 -3.86 13.43
N PHE A 170 12.02 -4.51 12.65
CA PHE A 170 12.20 -4.60 11.20
C PHE A 170 12.04 -3.21 10.56
N TYR A 171 11.03 -2.43 10.98
CA TYR A 171 10.85 -1.06 10.53
C TYR A 171 12.08 -0.20 10.76
N LYS A 172 12.60 -0.18 12.00
CA LYS A 172 13.81 0.56 12.34
C LYS A 172 15.01 0.11 11.50
N THR A 173 15.14 -1.20 11.27
CA THR A 173 16.18 -1.74 10.40
C THR A 173 16.05 -1.21 8.97
N CYS A 174 14.86 -1.20 8.40
CA CYS A 174 14.59 -0.64 7.07
C CYS A 174 14.96 0.84 7.00
N ILE A 175 14.50 1.64 7.97
CA ILE A 175 14.79 3.09 7.99
C ILE A 175 16.28 3.36 8.19
N ALA A 176 16.98 2.65 9.08
CA ALA A 176 18.41 2.81 9.28
C ALA A 176 19.25 2.45 8.04
N ASN A 177 18.73 1.57 7.19
CA ASN A 177 19.36 1.14 5.94
C ASN A 177 18.86 1.90 4.69
N CYS A 178 17.97 2.86 4.87
CA CYS A 178 17.52 3.69 3.77
C CYS A 178 18.63 4.65 3.31
N GLU A 179 18.81 4.77 1.99
CA GLU A 179 19.80 5.68 1.39
C GLU A 179 19.60 7.15 1.79
N LYS A 180 18.35 7.53 2.11
CA LYS A 180 17.99 8.88 2.55
C LYS A 180 18.37 9.15 4.01
N THR A 181 18.68 8.11 4.80
CA THR A 181 18.98 8.23 6.24
C THR A 181 20.48 8.45 6.48
N PRO A 182 20.90 9.15 7.54
CA PRO A 182 22.32 9.26 7.91
C PRO A 182 22.89 7.86 8.14
N GLN A 183 23.76 7.39 7.26
CA GLN A 183 24.20 6.00 7.21
C GLN A 183 25.15 5.62 8.35
N GLN A 184 25.02 4.39 8.83
CA GLN A 184 26.08 3.69 9.54
C GLN A 184 27.02 3.04 8.54
N GLU A 185 28.30 3.39 8.55
CA GLU A 185 29.30 2.89 7.59
C GLU A 185 29.41 1.34 7.52
N ASP A 186 28.97 0.59 8.54
CA ASP A 186 29.11 -0.87 8.61
C ASP A 186 27.85 -1.65 8.21
N TYR A 187 26.67 -1.02 8.13
CA TYR A 187 25.42 -1.71 7.77
C TYR A 187 25.18 -1.76 6.25
N VAL A 188 25.80 -0.84 5.51
CA VAL A 188 25.62 -0.68 4.05
C VAL A 188 26.17 -1.88 3.25
N LYS A 189 27.04 -2.70 3.83
CA LYS A 189 27.72 -3.78 3.10
C LYS A 189 26.86 -5.03 2.81
N ASN A 190 25.68 -5.17 3.38
CA ASN A 190 24.89 -6.40 3.30
C ASN A 190 23.47 -6.25 2.74
N LEU A 191 23.08 -5.08 2.29
CA LEU A 191 21.86 -4.92 1.49
C LEU A 191 22.22 -4.85 0.01
N PRO A 192 21.58 -5.66 -0.85
CA PRO A 192 21.75 -5.51 -2.28
C PRO A 192 21.35 -4.08 -2.66
N GLN A 193 22.26 -3.33 -3.26
CA GLN A 193 21.89 -2.04 -3.85
C GLN A 193 20.92 -2.33 -4.98
N THR A 194 19.71 -1.81 -4.88
CA THR A 194 18.73 -1.90 -5.95
C THR A 194 19.14 -0.93 -7.05
N HIS A 195 19.98 -1.39 -7.95
CA HIS A 195 20.11 -0.71 -9.23
C HIS A 195 18.83 -0.99 -10.00
N GLY A 196 17.94 0.00 -10.06
CA GLY A 196 16.88 -0.02 -11.04
C GLY A 196 17.51 -0.15 -12.42
N SER A 197 17.44 -1.32 -13.04
CA SER A 197 17.84 -1.48 -14.42
C SER A 197 16.83 -0.69 -15.27
N ASN A 198 17.20 0.51 -15.68
CA ASN A 198 16.47 1.29 -16.69
C ASN A 198 16.75 0.81 -18.12
N GLY A 199 17.25 -0.39 -18.27
CA GLY A 199 17.47 -1.03 -19.56
C GLY A 199 16.15 -1.51 -20.20
N PRO A 200 16.17 -1.75 -21.54
CA PRO A 200 15.04 -2.39 -22.19
C PRO A 200 14.80 -3.76 -21.55
N ILE A 201 13.52 -4.06 -21.26
CA ILE A 201 13.15 -5.38 -20.75
C ILE A 201 13.35 -6.38 -21.88
N GLU A 202 14.15 -7.40 -21.64
CA GLU A 202 14.23 -8.56 -22.52
C GLU A 202 13.03 -9.48 -22.24
N LEU A 203 12.40 -9.99 -23.30
CA LEU A 203 11.25 -10.88 -23.21
C LEU A 203 11.64 -12.27 -23.74
N GLU A 204 11.04 -13.29 -23.13
CA GLU A 204 11.11 -14.67 -23.60
C GLU A 204 9.70 -15.23 -23.82
N PRO A 205 9.53 -16.22 -24.75
CA PRO A 205 8.25 -16.90 -24.92
C PRO A 205 7.83 -17.59 -23.62
N TYR A 206 6.60 -17.32 -23.21
CA TYR A 206 6.02 -17.95 -22.02
C TYR A 206 5.78 -19.45 -22.26
N ARG A 207 6.10 -20.28 -21.25
CA ARG A 207 5.79 -21.69 -21.20
C ARG A 207 5.21 -22.04 -19.83
N TYR A 208 4.01 -22.62 -19.82
CA TYR A 208 3.31 -23.05 -18.62
C TYR A 208 4.19 -23.91 -17.71
N GLY A 209 4.20 -23.62 -16.42
CA GLY A 209 5.00 -24.34 -15.42
C GLY A 209 6.51 -24.09 -15.49
N ASN A 210 6.98 -23.17 -16.32
CA ASN A 210 8.43 -22.92 -16.50
C ASN A 210 8.82 -21.46 -16.20
N ILE A 211 8.12 -20.82 -15.27
CA ILE A 211 8.44 -19.45 -14.84
C ILE A 211 9.61 -19.50 -13.85
N LYS A 212 10.73 -18.89 -14.22
CA LYS A 212 11.90 -18.73 -13.34
C LYS A 212 11.75 -17.48 -12.49
N TRP A 213 12.20 -17.54 -11.26
CA TRP A 213 12.26 -16.41 -10.34
C TRP A 213 13.70 -16.11 -9.98
N ASP A 214 14.04 -14.83 -9.89
CA ASP A 214 15.30 -14.39 -9.33
C ASP A 214 15.09 -13.91 -7.90
N ASP A 215 15.52 -14.71 -6.95
CA ASP A 215 15.42 -14.36 -5.52
C ASP A 215 16.38 -13.23 -5.11
N ASN A 216 17.37 -12.91 -5.95
CA ASN A 216 18.32 -11.82 -5.70
C ASN A 216 17.73 -10.42 -6.05
N GLU A 217 16.68 -10.36 -6.88
CA GLU A 217 15.97 -9.10 -7.11
C GLU A 217 15.27 -8.66 -5.83
N ASN A 218 15.50 -7.42 -5.41
CA ASN A 218 14.92 -6.85 -4.20
C ASN A 218 14.37 -5.45 -4.47
N THR A 219 13.49 -4.99 -3.60
CA THR A 219 12.99 -3.61 -3.59
C THR A 219 13.78 -2.74 -2.62
N SER A 220 13.47 -1.44 -2.56
CA SER A 220 14.12 -0.50 -1.65
C SER A 220 13.82 -0.81 -0.18
N ALA A 221 14.67 -0.34 0.73
CA ALA A 221 14.44 -0.47 2.16
C ALA A 221 13.17 0.28 2.61
N ILE A 222 12.81 1.36 1.93
CA ILE A 222 11.58 2.10 2.19
C ILE A 222 10.36 1.27 1.82
N ASN A 223 10.36 0.65 0.64
CA ASN A 223 9.27 -0.24 0.24
C ASN A 223 9.14 -1.42 1.22
N GLU A 224 10.27 -2.04 1.64
CA GLU A 224 10.25 -3.10 2.67
C GLU A 224 9.62 -2.62 4.00
N SER A 225 9.63 -1.31 4.28
CA SER A 225 9.03 -0.73 5.48
C SER A 225 7.52 -0.48 5.39
N SER A 226 6.88 -0.82 4.28
CA SER A 226 5.44 -0.62 4.08
C SER A 226 4.59 -1.33 5.11
N LEU A 227 3.52 -0.68 5.55
CA LEU A 227 2.48 -1.33 6.34
C LEU A 227 1.80 -2.43 5.53
N ILE A 228 1.69 -3.60 6.15
CA ILE A 228 0.94 -4.75 5.62
C ILE A 228 -0.25 -4.95 6.55
N ILE A 229 -1.45 -4.79 6.02
CA ILE A 229 -2.69 -4.71 6.80
C ILE A 229 -3.68 -5.75 6.29
N LEU A 230 -4.21 -6.57 7.20
CA LEU A 230 -5.40 -7.35 6.97
C LEU A 230 -6.60 -6.58 7.55
N PHE A 231 -7.50 -6.16 6.68
CA PHE A 231 -8.77 -5.54 7.05
C PHE A 231 -9.88 -6.59 7.00
N GLU A 232 -10.71 -6.65 8.05
CA GLU A 232 -11.83 -7.58 8.13
C GLU A 232 -13.09 -6.87 8.62
N TYR A 233 -14.20 -7.05 7.89
CA TYR A 233 -15.50 -6.52 8.25
C TYR A 233 -16.63 -7.38 7.68
N ASP A 234 -17.54 -7.86 8.54
CA ASP A 234 -18.74 -8.62 8.15
C ASP A 234 -18.44 -9.78 7.17
N GLY A 235 -17.37 -10.52 7.43
CA GLY A 235 -16.90 -11.64 6.60
C GLY A 235 -16.24 -11.22 5.28
N VAL A 236 -15.92 -9.96 5.11
CA VAL A 236 -15.03 -9.47 4.04
C VAL A 236 -13.61 -9.42 4.58
N LYS A 237 -12.64 -9.90 3.80
CA LYS A 237 -11.22 -9.84 4.08
C LYS A 237 -10.46 -9.17 2.96
N VAL A 238 -9.70 -8.12 3.27
CA VAL A 238 -8.87 -7.39 2.32
C VAL A 238 -7.43 -7.32 2.85
N LEU A 239 -6.47 -7.81 2.07
CA LEU A 239 -5.04 -7.68 2.37
C LEU A 239 -4.45 -6.51 1.58
N LEU A 240 -3.97 -5.49 2.29
CA LEU A 240 -3.30 -4.33 1.74
C LEU A 240 -1.80 -4.43 2.03
N THR A 241 -0.97 -4.41 1.01
CA THR A 241 0.46 -4.71 1.13
C THR A 241 1.37 -3.50 0.93
N GLY A 242 0.82 -2.33 0.60
CA GLY A 242 1.62 -1.17 0.17
C GLY A 242 2.59 -1.58 -0.94
N ASP A 243 3.85 -1.22 -0.77
CA ASP A 243 4.96 -1.60 -1.65
C ASP A 243 5.93 -2.60 -0.99
N ALA A 244 5.44 -3.34 0.02
CA ALA A 244 6.25 -4.29 0.78
C ALA A 244 7.03 -5.25 -0.11
N GLY A 245 8.27 -5.47 0.25
CA GLY A 245 9.15 -6.41 -0.43
C GLY A 245 9.09 -7.81 0.15
N LYS A 246 9.94 -8.69 -0.38
CA LYS A 246 9.97 -10.11 -0.01
C LYS A 246 10.18 -10.33 1.48
N LYS A 247 11.03 -9.52 2.13
CA LYS A 247 11.31 -9.66 3.57
C LYS A 247 10.13 -9.21 4.42
N GLY A 248 9.54 -8.05 4.09
CA GLY A 248 8.36 -7.53 4.77
C GLY A 248 7.19 -8.51 4.68
N LEU A 249 6.89 -9.01 3.48
CA LEU A 249 5.82 -9.99 3.24
C LEU A 249 6.09 -11.32 3.96
N THR A 250 7.32 -11.84 3.91
CA THR A 250 7.68 -13.07 4.63
C THR A 250 7.49 -12.92 6.13
N ASN A 251 7.90 -11.78 6.71
CA ASN A 251 7.68 -11.50 8.13
C ASN A 251 6.19 -11.42 8.48
N ALA A 252 5.39 -10.77 7.64
CA ALA A 252 3.94 -10.66 7.82
C ALA A 252 3.24 -12.03 7.74
N ILE A 253 3.63 -12.89 6.79
CA ILE A 253 3.11 -14.26 6.66
C ILE A 253 3.48 -15.09 7.89
N ASN A 254 4.73 -14.99 8.35
CA ASN A 254 5.17 -15.69 9.57
C ASN A 254 4.41 -15.21 10.80
N TYR A 255 4.19 -13.90 10.93
CA TYR A 255 3.39 -13.33 12.00
C TYR A 255 1.94 -13.85 11.95
N ALA A 256 1.32 -13.87 10.78
CA ALA A 256 -0.02 -14.39 10.59
C ALA A 256 -0.08 -15.89 10.99
N HIS A 257 0.86 -16.69 10.53
CA HIS A 257 0.93 -18.12 10.87
C HIS A 257 1.03 -18.37 12.38
N VAL A 258 1.94 -17.66 13.07
CA VAL A 258 2.14 -17.80 14.53
C VAL A 258 0.90 -17.40 15.32
N ASN A 259 0.12 -16.44 14.80
CA ASN A 259 -1.10 -15.95 15.45
C ASN A 259 -2.39 -16.61 14.93
N ASN A 260 -2.30 -17.70 14.15
CA ASN A 260 -3.43 -18.41 13.54
C ASN A 260 -4.33 -17.51 12.68
N ILE A 261 -3.75 -16.56 11.97
CA ILE A 261 -4.44 -15.69 11.02
C ILE A 261 -4.31 -16.30 9.63
N THR A 262 -5.43 -16.54 8.96
CA THR A 262 -5.47 -17.05 7.58
C THR A 262 -5.33 -15.92 6.57
N LEU A 263 -4.51 -16.13 5.53
CA LEU A 263 -4.30 -15.19 4.42
C LEU A 263 -4.71 -15.75 3.05
N ASN A 264 -5.12 -16.99 3.00
CA ASN A 264 -5.52 -17.69 1.77
C ASN A 264 -7.04 -17.68 1.53
N ASP A 265 -7.77 -16.87 2.27
CA ASP A 265 -9.23 -16.72 2.18
C ASP A 265 -9.64 -15.24 2.01
N CYS A 266 -8.73 -14.39 1.54
CA CYS A 266 -9.03 -12.99 1.28
C CYS A 266 -9.94 -12.84 0.05
N ASN A 267 -10.93 -11.94 0.14
CA ASN A 267 -11.70 -11.55 -1.04
C ASN A 267 -10.82 -10.75 -2.00
N ILE A 268 -9.97 -9.88 -1.46
CA ILE A 268 -9.07 -9.04 -2.26
C ILE A 268 -7.68 -9.01 -1.64
N ILE A 269 -6.67 -9.12 -2.48
CA ILE A 269 -5.28 -8.79 -2.16
C ILE A 269 -4.82 -7.67 -3.08
N LYS A 270 -4.54 -6.49 -2.53
CA LYS A 270 -3.81 -5.45 -3.25
C LYS A 270 -2.36 -5.88 -3.37
N MET A 271 -1.93 -6.11 -4.59
CA MET A 271 -0.58 -6.62 -4.87
C MET A 271 0.48 -5.56 -4.59
N PRO A 272 1.65 -5.96 -4.03
CA PRO A 272 2.66 -5.01 -3.62
C PRO A 272 3.30 -4.33 -4.83
N HIS A 273 3.66 -3.06 -4.64
CA HIS A 273 4.44 -2.26 -5.57
C HIS A 273 3.92 -2.38 -7.01
N HIS A 274 2.63 -2.13 -7.16
CA HIS A 274 1.91 -2.11 -8.45
C HIS A 274 2.00 -3.42 -9.25
N GLY A 275 2.35 -4.54 -8.60
CA GLY A 275 2.58 -5.83 -9.26
C GLY A 275 4.02 -6.05 -9.72
N SER A 276 5.00 -5.48 -9.04
CA SER A 276 6.41 -5.72 -9.30
C SER A 276 6.83 -7.16 -8.95
N ARG A 277 7.47 -7.86 -9.89
CA ARG A 277 8.02 -9.20 -9.63
C ARG A 277 9.13 -9.21 -8.56
N LYS A 278 9.78 -8.07 -8.34
CA LYS A 278 10.87 -7.93 -7.36
C LYS A 278 10.40 -8.02 -5.91
N ASN A 279 9.11 -7.76 -5.69
CA ASN A 279 8.51 -7.67 -4.37
C ASN A 279 7.94 -9.01 -3.86
N VAL A 280 7.82 -10.00 -4.73
CA VAL A 280 7.23 -11.30 -4.42
C VAL A 280 8.09 -12.46 -4.93
N ASN A 281 7.80 -13.66 -4.45
CA ASN A 281 8.34 -14.92 -4.96
C ASN A 281 7.29 -16.03 -4.83
N PRO A 282 7.53 -17.24 -5.36
CA PRO A 282 6.57 -18.34 -5.29
C PRO A 282 6.10 -18.66 -3.87
N SER A 283 6.99 -18.69 -2.88
CA SER A 283 6.63 -19.03 -1.50
C SER A 283 5.67 -18.02 -0.86
N ILE A 284 5.86 -16.72 -1.15
CA ILE A 284 4.95 -15.66 -0.71
C ILE A 284 3.58 -15.84 -1.39
N MET A 285 3.59 -16.09 -2.69
CA MET A 285 2.35 -16.22 -3.45
C MET A 285 1.56 -17.48 -3.09
N ASP A 286 2.24 -18.57 -2.72
CA ASP A 286 1.60 -19.79 -2.25
C ASP A 286 0.82 -19.59 -0.94
N ALA A 287 1.24 -18.66 -0.09
CA ALA A 287 0.50 -18.30 1.13
C ALA A 287 -0.86 -17.64 0.86
N PHE A 288 -1.08 -17.13 -0.34
CA PHE A 288 -2.31 -16.45 -0.76
C PHE A 288 -3.23 -17.33 -1.60
N VAL A 289 -2.80 -18.54 -1.98
CA VAL A 289 -3.60 -19.46 -2.82
C VAL A 289 -4.86 -19.88 -2.10
N GLY A 290 -6.00 -19.57 -2.68
CA GLY A 290 -7.34 -19.75 -2.12
C GLY A 290 -8.11 -18.43 -2.00
N SER A 291 -7.40 -17.29 -2.00
CA SER A 291 -8.03 -15.96 -2.08
C SER A 291 -8.70 -15.75 -3.43
N GLU A 292 -9.68 -14.83 -3.50
CA GLU A 292 -10.54 -14.70 -4.68
C GLU A 292 -9.88 -13.88 -5.80
N MET A 293 -9.34 -12.68 -5.45
CA MET A 293 -8.91 -11.70 -6.45
C MET A 293 -7.61 -10.99 -6.08
N LEU A 294 -6.83 -10.64 -7.10
CA LEU A 294 -5.66 -9.78 -7.00
C LEU A 294 -5.92 -8.45 -7.70
N PHE A 295 -5.68 -7.35 -6.99
CA PHE A 295 -5.81 -5.99 -7.51
C PHE A 295 -4.44 -5.34 -7.66
N TYR A 296 -4.21 -4.74 -8.84
CA TYR A 296 -3.00 -3.99 -9.17
C TYR A 296 -3.34 -2.51 -9.37
N SER A 297 -2.69 -1.64 -8.63
CA SER A 297 -2.74 -0.20 -8.87
C SER A 297 -1.63 0.18 -9.84
N CYS A 298 -1.96 0.36 -11.10
CA CYS A 298 -0.99 0.69 -12.15
C CYS A 298 -1.60 1.63 -13.22
N VAL A 299 -0.75 2.29 -13.98
CA VAL A 299 -1.18 3.30 -14.96
C VAL A 299 -1.74 2.65 -16.22
N SER A 300 -0.96 1.77 -16.84
CA SER A 300 -1.28 1.10 -18.08
C SER A 300 -0.36 -0.11 -18.26
N ASP A 301 -0.92 -1.20 -18.73
CA ASP A 301 -0.22 -2.46 -18.96
C ASP A 301 0.85 -2.37 -20.05
N ASP A 302 0.71 -1.42 -20.98
CA ASP A 302 1.59 -1.30 -22.14
C ASP A 302 2.77 -0.33 -21.96
N LEU A 303 2.67 0.60 -21.01
CA LEU A 303 3.63 1.69 -20.85
C LEU A 303 4.54 1.55 -19.64
N GLY A 304 4.15 0.75 -18.65
CA GLY A 304 4.88 0.51 -17.42
C GLY A 304 5.50 -0.88 -17.36
N HIS A 305 6.42 -1.04 -16.42
CA HIS A 305 6.96 -2.35 -16.05
C HIS A 305 6.05 -3.08 -15.05
N HIS A 306 4.88 -2.52 -14.76
CA HIS A 306 3.91 -2.99 -13.77
C HIS A 306 2.48 -3.02 -14.35
N PRO A 307 1.71 -4.07 -14.03
CA PRO A 307 2.17 -5.29 -13.38
C PRO A 307 3.10 -6.12 -14.28
N SER A 308 4.02 -6.87 -13.69
CA SER A 308 4.93 -7.77 -14.41
C SER A 308 4.13 -8.88 -15.12
N LYS A 309 4.36 -9.07 -16.41
CA LYS A 309 3.76 -10.16 -17.21
C LYS A 309 4.10 -11.53 -16.64
N ARG A 310 5.33 -11.69 -16.13
CA ARG A 310 5.79 -12.90 -15.42
C ARG A 310 4.91 -13.17 -14.19
N LEU A 311 4.67 -12.14 -13.37
CA LEU A 311 3.81 -12.27 -12.19
C LEU A 311 2.37 -12.60 -12.59
N ILE A 312 1.80 -11.90 -13.57
CA ILE A 312 0.45 -12.17 -14.07
C ILE A 312 0.31 -13.63 -14.49
N ASN A 313 1.24 -14.14 -15.35
CA ASN A 313 1.17 -15.51 -15.82
C ASN A 313 1.32 -16.53 -14.69
N PHE A 314 2.23 -16.29 -13.73
CA PHE A 314 2.40 -17.15 -12.57
C PHE A 314 1.11 -17.23 -11.74
N MET A 315 0.45 -16.09 -11.49
CA MET A 315 -0.79 -16.07 -10.72
C MET A 315 -1.97 -16.66 -11.51
N LYS A 316 -1.98 -16.57 -12.84
CA LYS A 316 -2.95 -17.29 -13.69
C LYS A 316 -2.76 -18.81 -13.63
N GLU A 317 -1.52 -19.32 -13.55
CA GLU A 317 -1.27 -20.75 -13.29
C GLU A 317 -1.86 -21.20 -11.95
N LYS A 318 -1.86 -20.31 -10.93
CA LYS A 318 -2.50 -20.53 -9.63
C LYS A 318 -4.01 -20.25 -9.61
N ARG A 319 -4.62 -19.91 -10.77
CA ARG A 319 -6.06 -19.67 -10.99
C ARG A 319 -6.63 -18.41 -10.31
N PHE A 320 -5.81 -17.45 -9.98
CA PHE A 320 -6.33 -16.17 -9.48
C PHE A 320 -7.02 -15.36 -10.57
N LYS A 321 -8.10 -14.67 -10.17
CA LYS A 321 -8.65 -13.55 -10.93
C LYS A 321 -7.79 -12.32 -10.67
N GLN A 322 -7.45 -11.56 -11.69
CA GLN A 322 -6.48 -10.48 -11.61
C GLN A 322 -6.97 -9.25 -12.37
N TYR A 323 -6.97 -8.11 -11.71
CA TYR A 323 -7.51 -6.86 -12.24
C TYR A 323 -6.55 -5.70 -11.96
N SER A 324 -6.48 -4.73 -12.88
CA SER A 324 -5.70 -3.52 -12.69
C SER A 324 -6.51 -2.26 -12.87
N THR A 325 -6.05 -1.16 -12.28
CA THR A 325 -6.66 0.15 -12.49
C THR A 325 -6.51 0.59 -13.95
N SER A 326 -5.35 0.46 -14.56
CA SER A 326 -5.11 0.84 -15.97
C SER A 326 -5.82 2.13 -16.40
N GLY A 327 -5.72 3.18 -15.58
CA GLY A 327 -6.36 4.47 -15.79
C GLY A 327 -7.85 4.53 -15.43
N LYS A 328 -8.42 3.46 -14.85
CA LYS A 328 -9.82 3.38 -14.39
C LYS A 328 -9.87 3.03 -12.91
N THR A 329 -10.99 3.33 -12.25
CA THR A 329 -11.25 2.88 -10.89
C THR A 329 -11.59 1.39 -10.90
N LEU A 330 -10.89 0.59 -10.08
CA LEU A 330 -11.33 -0.74 -9.72
C LEU A 330 -12.28 -0.63 -8.53
N HIS A 331 -13.45 -1.22 -8.67
CA HIS A 331 -14.47 -1.27 -7.62
C HIS A 331 -14.82 -2.71 -7.26
N TRP A 332 -14.93 -2.98 -5.97
CA TRP A 332 -15.53 -4.20 -5.45
C TRP A 332 -16.38 -3.88 -4.23
N GLY A 333 -17.52 -4.54 -4.11
CA GLY A 333 -18.43 -4.32 -2.99
C GLY A 333 -19.24 -5.55 -2.61
N LYS A 334 -19.53 -5.66 -1.31
CA LYS A 334 -20.52 -6.59 -0.73
C LYS A 334 -21.70 -5.78 -0.23
N ASN A 335 -22.89 -6.05 -0.77
CA ASN A 335 -24.14 -5.31 -0.45
C ASN A 335 -24.00 -3.78 -0.66
N ALA A 336 -23.08 -3.34 -1.50
CA ALA A 336 -22.85 -1.95 -1.83
C ALA A 336 -23.87 -1.44 -2.86
N PRO A 337 -24.11 -0.12 -2.95
CA PRO A 337 -24.94 0.46 -3.98
C PRO A 337 -24.39 0.16 -5.38
N ASP A 338 -25.28 -0.24 -6.30
CA ASP A 338 -24.93 -0.41 -7.70
C ASP A 338 -24.60 0.96 -8.33
N ARG A 339 -23.44 1.06 -8.96
CA ARG A 339 -22.99 2.27 -9.64
C ARG A 339 -23.22 2.25 -11.14
N GLY A 340 -23.75 1.17 -11.68
CA GLY A 340 -23.97 0.97 -13.12
C GLY A 340 -22.66 0.91 -13.91
N TRP A 341 -21.56 0.52 -13.29
CA TRP A 341 -20.27 0.39 -13.96
C TRP A 341 -20.15 -0.96 -14.65
N ASN A 342 -19.45 -0.98 -15.78
CA ASN A 342 -19.12 -2.23 -16.45
C ASN A 342 -18.02 -2.97 -15.67
N ASP A 343 -18.09 -4.29 -15.68
CA ASP A 343 -17.07 -5.15 -15.12
C ASP A 343 -15.70 -4.90 -15.80
N VAL A 344 -14.64 -4.91 -15.01
CA VAL A 344 -13.28 -4.90 -15.50
C VAL A 344 -12.90 -6.32 -15.92
N SER A 345 -12.25 -6.46 -17.08
CA SER A 345 -11.83 -7.76 -17.57
C SER A 345 -10.67 -8.31 -16.73
N ASP A 346 -10.75 -9.60 -16.40
CA ASP A 346 -9.65 -10.35 -15.80
C ASP A 346 -8.49 -10.49 -16.81
N TYR A 347 -7.25 -10.44 -16.33
CA TYR A 347 -6.08 -10.67 -17.17
C TYR A 347 -6.08 -12.06 -17.80
N GLY A 348 -5.70 -12.12 -19.10
CA GLY A 348 -5.34 -13.34 -19.78
C GLY A 348 -3.87 -13.71 -19.55
N PHE A 349 -3.43 -14.84 -20.14
CA PHE A 349 -2.01 -15.16 -20.25
C PHE A 349 -1.32 -14.27 -21.27
N TYR A 350 -0.13 -13.81 -20.95
CA TYR A 350 0.76 -13.19 -21.92
C TYR A 350 1.58 -14.26 -22.67
N ASN A 351 1.79 -14.06 -23.96
CA ASN A 351 2.59 -14.97 -24.79
C ASN A 351 4.10 -14.83 -24.52
N GLU A 352 4.51 -13.68 -24.01
CA GLU A 352 5.90 -13.36 -23.68
C GLU A 352 5.95 -12.73 -22.28
N ILE A 353 6.98 -13.08 -21.52
CA ILE A 353 7.23 -12.59 -20.16
C ILE A 353 8.65 -12.04 -20.04
N GLU A 354 8.89 -11.22 -19.05
CA GLU A 354 10.21 -10.66 -18.75
C GLU A 354 11.20 -11.76 -18.34
N ILE A 355 12.46 -11.64 -18.77
CA ILE A 355 13.58 -12.51 -18.38
C ILE A 355 14.11 -12.12 -17.00
#